data_dc35df524ab57e38114cdb7cc0744039
#
_entry.id   dc35df524ab57e38114cdb7cc0744039
#
_cell.length_a   1.000
_cell.length_b   1.000
_cell.length_c   1.000
_cell.angle_alpha   90.00
_cell.angle_beta   90.00
_cell.angle_gamma   90.00
#
_symmetry.space_group_name_H-M   'P 1'
#
loop_
_entity.id
_entity.type
_entity.pdbx_description
1 polymer ?
#
loop_
_entity_poly.entity_id
_entity_poly.type
_entity_poly.pdbx_seq_one_letter_code
_entity_poly.pdbx_strand_id
1 'polypeptide(L)'
;MNGIWEEAMKYWGAFLLGFLVCIPMLASGADFSYGTYEELLKRHVKTGVTINGIRLNAVDYTALIQETQRADSTYRRLLKDLSAFDPGSLKSREEKIAFWINIYNIGAIKTITDHYPVDSIRSKRINWLGQPWSRKVLTVGGKEYSLAEIENDILLDGFKELRIHFGINCASVSCVNLLPTPYRAATLYSQLEQQGRAFLADRKKGLQIDRTGKVVYLSQVFKFDRKHFDALGGGALTFIKPYLPSADRAVIDAGGYTVEYLDYDWKANDTKNVH
;
A
#
# COMPACT_ATOMS: atom_id res chain seq x y z
N MET A 1 2.80 -63.75 69.31
CA MET A 1 2.67 -62.28 69.52
C MET A 1 2.87 -61.63 68.17
N ASN A 2 1.81 -61.70 67.43
CA ASN A 2 1.79 -61.36 65.99
C ASN A 2 0.78 -60.27 65.77
N GLY A 3 1.09 -59.33 64.87
CA GLY A 3 0.08 -58.59 64.17
C GLY A 3 -0.18 -57.16 64.63
N ILE A 4 0.61 -56.18 64.26
CA ILE A 4 0.25 -54.75 64.26
C ILE A 4 0.86 -53.95 63.09
N TRP A 5 1.29 -54.57 62.00
CA TRP A 5 1.95 -53.85 60.94
C TRP A 5 1.29 -53.97 59.55
N GLU A 6 0.06 -54.40 59.42
CA GLU A 6 -0.56 -54.64 58.15
C GLU A 6 -1.67 -53.62 57.74
N GLU A 7 -1.96 -52.55 58.47
CA GLU A 7 -3.04 -51.63 58.10
C GLU A 7 -2.63 -50.19 57.74
N ALA A 8 -1.34 -49.90 57.52
CA ALA A 8 -0.92 -48.54 57.22
C ALA A 8 -0.63 -48.24 55.73
N MET A 9 -0.99 -49.08 54.81
CA MET A 9 -0.66 -48.88 53.36
C MET A 9 -1.87 -48.81 52.43
N LYS A 10 -2.99 -48.25 52.84
CA LYS A 10 -4.20 -48.15 52.01
C LYS A 10 -4.70 -46.76 51.63
N TYR A 11 -4.02 -45.68 51.95
CA TYR A 11 -4.51 -44.32 51.64
C TYR A 11 -3.42 -43.35 51.14
N TRP A 12 -2.63 -43.76 50.15
CA TRP A 12 -1.89 -42.78 49.33
C TRP A 12 -2.46 -42.83 47.92
N GLY A 13 -3.69 -42.29 47.79
CA GLY A 13 -4.28 -41.89 46.49
C GLY A 13 -3.61 -40.58 46.06
N ALA A 14 -2.80 -40.68 45.01
CA ALA A 14 -2.20 -39.52 44.38
C ALA A 14 -3.26 -38.63 43.79
N PHE A 15 -3.53 -37.48 44.40
CA PHE A 15 -4.25 -36.35 43.78
C PHE A 15 -3.30 -35.69 42.77
N LEU A 16 -3.31 -36.14 41.53
CA LEU A 16 -2.81 -35.39 40.40
C LEU A 16 -3.80 -34.27 40.09
N LEU A 17 -3.61 -33.13 40.74
CA LEU A 17 -4.21 -31.86 40.32
C LEU A 17 -3.65 -31.50 38.93
N GLY A 18 -4.37 -31.89 37.89
CA GLY A 18 -4.13 -31.39 36.54
C GLY A 18 -4.37 -29.90 36.51
N PHE A 19 -3.31 -29.10 36.57
CA PHE A 19 -3.36 -27.69 36.22
C PHE A 19 -3.67 -27.63 34.71
N LEU A 20 -4.94 -27.44 34.39
CA LEU A 20 -5.37 -27.03 33.07
C LEU A 20 -4.84 -25.60 32.86
N VAL A 21 -3.64 -25.47 32.28
CA VAL A 21 -3.13 -24.19 31.79
C VAL A 21 -4.05 -23.80 30.64
N CYS A 22 -5.07 -23.01 30.95
CA CYS A 22 -5.87 -22.31 29.96
C CYS A 22 -4.95 -21.28 29.31
N ILE A 23 -4.21 -21.68 28.28
CA ILE A 23 -3.52 -20.73 27.40
C ILE A 23 -4.63 -19.92 26.76
N PRO A 24 -4.75 -18.61 27.02
CA PRO A 24 -5.71 -17.79 26.28
C PRO A 24 -5.31 -17.92 24.82
N MET A 25 -6.11 -18.62 24.05
CA MET A 25 -6.09 -18.52 22.60
C MET A 25 -6.35 -17.05 22.32
N LEU A 26 -5.27 -16.27 22.10
CA LEU A 26 -5.39 -14.94 21.52
C LEU A 26 -6.21 -15.17 20.25
N ALA A 27 -7.46 -14.75 20.29
CA ALA A 27 -8.30 -14.69 19.13
C ALA A 27 -7.52 -13.78 18.15
N SER A 28 -6.80 -14.40 17.24
CA SER A 28 -6.21 -13.72 16.10
C SER A 28 -7.41 -13.04 15.43
N GLY A 29 -7.54 -11.74 15.60
CA GLY A 29 -8.48 -10.97 14.80
C GLY A 29 -8.27 -11.41 13.37
N ALA A 30 -9.34 -11.68 12.62
CA ALA A 30 -9.23 -12.18 11.27
C ALA A 30 -8.51 -11.12 10.43
N ASP A 31 -7.18 -11.25 10.31
CA ASP A 31 -6.39 -10.47 9.37
C ASP A 31 -6.88 -10.80 7.95
N PHE A 32 -6.99 -9.78 7.09
CA PHE A 32 -7.36 -10.04 5.71
C PHE A 32 -6.30 -10.92 5.05
N SER A 33 -6.73 -12.05 4.49
CA SER A 33 -5.81 -12.94 3.76
C SER A 33 -5.37 -12.30 2.46
N TYR A 34 -4.15 -11.79 2.43
CA TYR A 34 -3.56 -11.20 1.22
C TYR A 34 -3.10 -12.23 0.18
N GLY A 35 -3.28 -13.53 0.40
CA GLY A 35 -2.80 -14.58 -0.50
C GLY A 35 -3.27 -14.41 -1.94
N THR A 36 -4.56 -14.14 -2.13
CA THR A 36 -5.15 -13.91 -3.45
C THR A 36 -4.58 -12.64 -4.13
N TYR A 37 -4.38 -11.56 -3.35
CA TYR A 37 -3.78 -10.34 -3.88
C TYR A 37 -2.29 -10.52 -4.22
N GLU A 38 -1.56 -11.22 -3.38
CA GLU A 38 -0.15 -11.55 -3.62
C GLU A 38 0.04 -12.40 -4.88
N GLU A 39 -0.84 -13.37 -5.10
CA GLU A 39 -0.87 -14.19 -6.31
C GLU A 39 -1.11 -13.33 -7.56
N LEU A 40 -2.07 -12.41 -7.50
CA LEU A 40 -2.36 -11.46 -8.58
C LEU A 40 -1.14 -10.59 -8.90
N LEU A 41 -0.50 -10.01 -7.88
CA LEU A 41 0.69 -9.19 -8.06
C LEU A 41 1.85 -9.99 -8.69
N LYS A 42 2.12 -11.20 -8.21
CA LYS A 42 3.16 -12.08 -8.76
C LYS A 42 2.95 -12.42 -10.24
N ARG A 43 1.70 -12.59 -10.65
CA ARG A 43 1.38 -12.94 -12.05
C ARG A 43 1.46 -11.75 -12.99
N HIS A 44 0.95 -10.60 -12.55
CA HIS A 44 0.68 -9.48 -13.44
C HIS A 44 1.59 -8.25 -13.24
N VAL A 45 2.42 -8.20 -12.20
CA VAL A 45 3.36 -7.09 -12.02
C VAL A 45 4.75 -7.47 -12.53
N LYS A 46 5.24 -6.70 -13.51
CA LYS A 46 6.61 -6.79 -14.03
C LYS A 46 7.46 -5.72 -13.38
N THR A 47 8.48 -6.15 -12.64
CA THR A 47 9.34 -5.23 -11.87
C THR A 47 10.49 -4.68 -12.70
N GLY A 48 10.86 -3.43 -12.42
CA GLY A 48 12.07 -2.82 -12.93
C GLY A 48 12.09 -2.55 -14.43
N VAL A 49 10.91 -2.42 -15.05
CA VAL A 49 10.79 -2.04 -16.47
C VAL A 49 10.98 -0.53 -16.67
N THR A 50 11.19 -0.11 -17.90
CA THR A 50 11.36 1.31 -18.23
C THR A 50 10.25 1.75 -19.21
N ILE A 51 9.58 2.85 -18.90
CA ILE A 51 8.61 3.52 -19.76
C ILE A 51 8.98 5.00 -19.81
N ASN A 52 9.13 5.55 -21.01
CA ASN A 52 9.54 6.95 -21.22
C ASN A 52 10.81 7.35 -20.42
N GLY A 53 11.73 6.37 -20.24
CA GLY A 53 12.96 6.56 -19.49
C GLY A 53 12.80 6.61 -17.95
N ILE A 54 11.62 6.36 -17.43
CA ILE A 54 11.35 6.21 -15.98
C ILE A 54 11.33 4.72 -15.65
N ARG A 55 12.06 4.32 -14.61
CA ARG A 55 12.06 2.93 -14.10
C ARG A 55 10.92 2.71 -13.12
N LEU A 56 10.09 1.69 -13.37
CA LEU A 56 8.90 1.42 -12.56
C LEU A 56 8.54 -0.06 -12.54
N ASN A 57 7.51 -0.40 -11.76
CA ASN A 57 6.84 -1.68 -11.82
C ASN A 57 5.54 -1.50 -12.61
N ALA A 58 5.41 -2.21 -13.73
CA ALA A 58 4.26 -2.12 -14.62
C ALA A 58 3.32 -3.31 -14.45
N VAL A 59 2.04 -3.09 -14.73
CA VAL A 59 1.01 -4.12 -14.69
C VAL A 59 0.74 -4.64 -16.11
N ASP A 60 0.70 -5.95 -16.27
CA ASP A 60 0.24 -6.59 -17.51
C ASP A 60 -1.29 -6.61 -17.53
N TYR A 61 -1.88 -5.47 -17.88
CA TYR A 61 -3.33 -5.34 -17.93
C TYR A 61 -3.95 -6.25 -19.01
N THR A 62 -3.25 -6.51 -20.10
CA THR A 62 -3.75 -7.40 -21.16
C THR A 62 -3.92 -8.83 -20.61
N ALA A 63 -2.90 -9.37 -19.93
CA ALA A 63 -2.99 -10.68 -19.31
C ALA A 63 -4.00 -10.70 -18.15
N LEU A 64 -4.06 -9.63 -17.35
CA LEU A 64 -5.03 -9.52 -16.27
C LEU A 64 -6.47 -9.58 -16.78
N ILE A 65 -6.80 -8.87 -17.87
CA ILE A 65 -8.13 -8.88 -18.47
C ILE A 65 -8.49 -10.27 -19.00
N GLN A 66 -7.56 -10.96 -19.66
CA GLN A 66 -7.77 -12.34 -20.08
C GLN A 66 -8.07 -13.25 -18.87
N GLU A 67 -7.37 -13.03 -17.75
CA GLU A 67 -7.65 -13.78 -16.51
C GLU A 67 -9.05 -13.48 -15.96
N THR A 68 -9.55 -12.24 -16.05
CA THR A 68 -10.90 -11.92 -15.56
C THR A 68 -12.00 -12.69 -16.24
N GLN A 69 -11.78 -13.22 -17.45
CA GLN A 69 -12.75 -14.04 -18.20
C GLN A 69 -12.79 -15.50 -17.75
N ARG A 70 -11.81 -15.96 -17.01
CA ARG A 70 -11.73 -17.37 -16.57
C ARG A 70 -12.66 -17.63 -15.39
N ALA A 71 -13.18 -18.86 -15.31
CA ALA A 71 -14.03 -19.29 -14.20
C ALA A 71 -13.27 -19.26 -12.84
N ASP A 72 -11.97 -19.60 -12.86
CA ASP A 72 -11.08 -19.68 -11.71
C ASP A 72 -10.29 -18.37 -11.45
N SER A 73 -10.77 -17.24 -11.94
CA SER A 73 -10.08 -15.95 -11.86
C SER A 73 -9.70 -15.57 -10.43
N THR A 74 -8.40 -15.40 -10.18
CA THR A 74 -7.84 -14.87 -8.94
C THR A 74 -8.33 -13.44 -8.68
N TYR A 75 -8.43 -12.64 -9.73
CA TYR A 75 -8.97 -11.28 -9.65
C TYR A 75 -10.42 -11.25 -9.14
N ARG A 76 -11.31 -12.07 -9.72
CA ARG A 76 -12.72 -12.12 -9.26
C ARG A 76 -12.84 -12.65 -7.83
N ARG A 77 -12.02 -13.65 -7.47
CA ARG A 77 -11.97 -14.16 -6.10
C ARG A 77 -11.54 -13.06 -5.12
N LEU A 78 -10.48 -12.30 -5.45
CA LEU A 78 -10.04 -11.16 -4.64
C LEU A 78 -11.15 -10.15 -4.40
N LEU A 79 -11.87 -9.73 -5.45
CA LEU A 79 -12.97 -8.76 -5.32
C LEU A 79 -14.13 -9.30 -4.47
N LYS A 80 -14.43 -10.59 -4.58
CA LYS A 80 -15.44 -11.26 -3.74
C LYS A 80 -15.01 -11.28 -2.27
N ASP A 81 -13.75 -11.66 -2.01
CA ASP A 81 -13.21 -11.72 -0.64
C ASP A 81 -13.23 -10.34 0.01
N LEU A 82 -12.86 -9.28 -0.72
CA LEU A 82 -12.95 -7.91 -0.25
C LEU A 82 -14.38 -7.47 0.04
N SER A 83 -15.31 -7.79 -0.84
CA SER A 83 -16.73 -7.42 -0.65
C SER A 83 -17.33 -8.05 0.60
N ALA A 84 -16.84 -9.23 1.01
CA ALA A 84 -17.30 -9.94 2.20
C ALA A 84 -16.54 -9.58 3.48
N PHE A 85 -15.36 -8.95 3.38
CA PHE A 85 -14.49 -8.69 4.53
C PHE A 85 -14.92 -7.46 5.31
N ASP A 86 -15.18 -7.62 6.62
CA ASP A 86 -15.45 -6.49 7.52
C ASP A 86 -14.13 -5.80 7.95
N PRO A 87 -13.80 -4.59 7.45
CA PRO A 87 -12.60 -3.87 7.86
C PRO A 87 -12.63 -3.44 9.34
N GLY A 88 -13.79 -3.45 10.00
CA GLY A 88 -13.93 -3.23 11.44
C GLY A 88 -13.28 -4.34 12.28
N SER A 89 -13.08 -5.52 11.72
CA SER A 89 -12.40 -6.64 12.39
C SER A 89 -10.90 -6.40 12.61
N LEU A 90 -10.25 -5.52 11.83
CA LEU A 90 -8.85 -5.14 11.98
C LEU A 90 -8.61 -4.44 13.32
N LYS A 91 -7.54 -4.80 14.02
CA LYS A 91 -7.28 -4.34 15.40
C LYS A 91 -6.27 -3.22 15.46
N SER A 92 -5.05 -3.47 14.98
CA SER A 92 -3.96 -2.50 15.11
C SER A 92 -4.08 -1.36 14.07
N ARG A 93 -3.40 -0.26 14.39
CA ARG A 93 -3.25 0.87 13.44
C ARG A 93 -2.56 0.42 12.16
N GLU A 94 -1.52 -0.39 12.30
CA GLU A 94 -0.70 -0.90 11.20
C GLU A 94 -1.50 -1.83 10.29
N GLU A 95 -2.33 -2.72 10.85
CA GLU A 95 -3.25 -3.56 10.07
C GLU A 95 -4.20 -2.71 9.22
N LYS A 96 -4.80 -1.69 9.82
CA LYS A 96 -5.75 -0.81 9.14
C LYS A 96 -5.08 0.00 8.03
N ILE A 97 -3.91 0.59 8.29
CA ILE A 97 -3.19 1.38 7.29
C ILE A 97 -2.71 0.48 6.14
N ALA A 98 -2.09 -0.67 6.43
CA ALA A 98 -1.64 -1.63 5.42
C ALA A 98 -2.82 -2.10 4.56
N PHE A 99 -3.95 -2.42 5.19
CA PHE A 99 -5.17 -2.81 4.50
C PHE A 99 -5.61 -1.72 3.52
N TRP A 100 -5.81 -0.49 3.96
CA TRP A 100 -6.32 0.58 3.11
C TRP A 100 -5.35 1.01 2.00
N ILE A 101 -4.03 0.92 2.20
CA ILE A 101 -3.05 1.09 1.12
C ILE A 101 -3.24 0.00 0.05
N ASN A 102 -3.38 -1.26 0.44
CA ASN A 102 -3.62 -2.35 -0.50
C ASN A 102 -4.95 -2.18 -1.24
N ILE A 103 -6.01 -1.76 -0.53
CA ILE A 103 -7.34 -1.49 -1.13
C ILE A 103 -7.26 -0.37 -2.17
N TYR A 104 -6.54 0.71 -1.88
CA TYR A 104 -6.31 1.78 -2.86
C TYR A 104 -5.63 1.23 -4.13
N ASN A 105 -4.56 0.46 -3.96
CA ASN A 105 -3.80 -0.11 -5.08
C ASN A 105 -4.64 -1.10 -5.91
N ILE A 106 -5.44 -1.95 -5.26
CA ILE A 106 -6.41 -2.82 -5.93
C ILE A 106 -7.44 -2.00 -6.69
N GLY A 107 -7.96 -0.93 -6.09
CA GLY A 107 -8.92 -0.01 -6.72
C GLY A 107 -8.34 0.70 -7.93
N ALA A 108 -7.08 1.13 -7.88
CA ALA A 108 -6.38 1.74 -9.02
C ALA A 108 -6.21 0.75 -10.18
N ILE A 109 -5.76 -0.49 -9.89
CA ILE A 109 -5.69 -1.58 -10.87
C ILE A 109 -7.07 -1.84 -11.46
N LYS A 110 -8.11 -1.94 -10.62
CA LYS A 110 -9.49 -2.18 -11.06
C LYS A 110 -9.99 -1.06 -11.97
N THR A 111 -9.68 0.19 -11.64
CA THR A 111 -10.09 1.35 -12.46
C THR A 111 -9.57 1.23 -13.91
N ILE A 112 -8.30 0.83 -14.09
CA ILE A 112 -7.75 0.59 -15.43
C ILE A 112 -8.38 -0.64 -16.06
N THR A 113 -8.48 -1.75 -15.33
CA THR A 113 -8.99 -3.04 -15.84
C THR A 113 -10.43 -2.93 -16.35
N ASP A 114 -11.30 -2.25 -15.62
CA ASP A 114 -12.73 -2.10 -15.97
C ASP A 114 -12.96 -1.24 -17.24
N HIS A 115 -11.99 -0.41 -17.60
CA HIS A 115 -12.13 0.53 -18.72
C HIS A 115 -11.12 0.28 -19.86
N TYR A 116 -10.35 -0.80 -19.75
CA TYR A 116 -9.31 -1.11 -20.74
C TYR A 116 -9.91 -1.32 -22.15
N PRO A 117 -9.21 -0.92 -23.23
CA PRO A 117 -7.92 -0.24 -23.21
C PRO A 117 -8.05 1.27 -22.95
N VAL A 118 -7.23 1.76 -22.03
CA VAL A 118 -7.06 3.19 -21.76
C VAL A 118 -5.57 3.50 -21.60
N ASP A 119 -5.17 4.72 -21.95
CA ASP A 119 -3.78 5.13 -21.87
C ASP A 119 -3.42 5.82 -20.56
N SER A 120 -4.41 6.13 -19.73
CA SER A 120 -4.24 6.84 -18.47
C SER A 120 -5.45 6.62 -17.56
N ILE A 121 -5.24 6.62 -16.24
CA ILE A 121 -6.32 6.67 -15.25
C ILE A 121 -7.19 7.93 -15.43
N ARG A 122 -6.61 9.00 -15.99
CA ARG A 122 -7.33 10.26 -16.29
C ARG A 122 -8.12 10.24 -17.60
N SER A 123 -8.20 9.10 -18.27
CA SER A 123 -8.96 8.97 -19.52
C SER A 123 -10.42 9.38 -19.33
N LYS A 124 -10.96 10.13 -20.30
CA LYS A 124 -12.39 10.48 -20.35
C LYS A 124 -13.32 9.27 -20.41
N ARG A 125 -12.81 8.10 -20.82
CA ARG A 125 -13.55 6.82 -20.78
C ARG A 125 -13.81 6.34 -19.36
N ILE A 126 -12.94 6.70 -18.40
CA ILE A 126 -13.09 6.36 -16.98
C ILE A 126 -14.02 7.37 -16.31
N ASN A 127 -13.74 8.64 -16.50
CA ASN A 127 -14.57 9.74 -16.02
C ASN A 127 -14.44 10.91 -16.99
N TRP A 128 -15.54 11.31 -17.60
CA TRP A 128 -15.54 12.31 -18.64
C TRP A 128 -15.06 13.70 -18.16
N LEU A 129 -15.19 13.98 -16.85
CA LEU A 129 -14.65 15.17 -16.19
C LEU A 129 -13.15 15.05 -15.84
N GLY A 130 -12.51 13.91 -16.12
CA GLY A 130 -11.10 13.67 -15.81
C GLY A 130 -10.79 13.55 -14.31
N GLN A 131 -11.79 13.23 -13.48
CA GLN A 131 -11.69 13.06 -12.04
C GLN A 131 -12.04 11.63 -11.61
N PRO A 132 -11.21 10.63 -11.94
CA PRO A 132 -11.52 9.23 -11.67
C PRO A 132 -11.54 8.90 -10.16
N TRP A 133 -10.83 9.68 -9.34
CA TRP A 133 -10.66 9.40 -7.91
C TRP A 133 -11.94 9.48 -7.09
N SER A 134 -12.92 10.32 -7.47
CA SER A 134 -14.21 10.45 -6.76
C SER A 134 -15.23 9.39 -7.13
N ARG A 135 -14.97 8.59 -8.18
CA ARG A 135 -15.88 7.52 -8.60
C ARG A 135 -15.75 6.31 -7.67
N LYS A 136 -16.88 5.73 -7.26
CA LYS A 136 -16.90 4.45 -6.55
C LYS A 136 -16.33 3.36 -7.45
N VAL A 137 -15.34 2.63 -6.95
CA VAL A 137 -14.59 1.66 -7.74
C VAL A 137 -14.55 0.28 -7.09
N LEU A 138 -14.65 0.20 -5.77
CA LEU A 138 -14.43 -1.03 -5.03
C LEU A 138 -15.44 -1.20 -3.90
N THR A 139 -15.92 -2.43 -3.68
CA THR A 139 -16.77 -2.79 -2.55
C THR A 139 -15.93 -3.51 -1.50
N VAL A 140 -16.00 -3.04 -0.24
CA VAL A 140 -15.33 -3.63 0.91
C VAL A 140 -16.34 -3.73 2.05
N GLY A 141 -16.57 -4.94 2.57
CA GLY A 141 -17.53 -5.15 3.64
C GLY A 141 -18.95 -4.66 3.29
N GLY A 142 -19.36 -4.83 2.03
CA GLY A 142 -20.66 -4.39 1.54
C GLY A 142 -20.77 -2.88 1.26
N LYS A 143 -19.76 -2.06 1.55
CA LYS A 143 -19.76 -0.62 1.29
C LYS A 143 -18.86 -0.29 0.09
N GLU A 144 -19.34 0.60 -0.78
CA GLU A 144 -18.56 1.09 -1.91
C GLU A 144 -17.63 2.24 -1.53
N TYR A 145 -16.41 2.21 -2.07
CA TYR A 145 -15.38 3.21 -1.84
C TYR A 145 -14.83 3.76 -3.16
N SER A 146 -14.49 5.04 -3.15
CA SER A 146 -13.68 5.69 -4.17
C SER A 146 -12.22 5.76 -3.73
N LEU A 147 -11.31 5.99 -4.69
CA LEU A 147 -9.90 6.20 -4.37
C LEU A 147 -9.71 7.44 -3.47
N ALA A 148 -10.47 8.52 -3.74
CA ALA A 148 -10.40 9.74 -2.95
C ALA A 148 -10.83 9.52 -1.49
N GLU A 149 -11.90 8.77 -1.22
CA GLU A 149 -12.31 8.45 0.15
C GLU A 149 -11.26 7.64 0.90
N ILE A 150 -10.63 6.66 0.21
CA ILE A 150 -9.57 5.86 0.84
C ILE A 150 -8.35 6.72 1.16
N GLU A 151 -7.91 7.54 0.21
CA GLU A 151 -6.73 8.40 0.35
C GLU A 151 -6.97 9.52 1.37
N ASN A 152 -8.00 10.35 1.14
CA ASN A 152 -8.21 11.56 1.92
C ASN A 152 -8.89 11.29 3.26
N ASP A 153 -10.08 10.65 3.24
CA ASP A 153 -10.90 10.55 4.45
C ASP A 153 -10.35 9.51 5.42
N ILE A 154 -9.87 8.37 4.89
CA ILE A 154 -9.40 7.26 5.73
C ILE A 154 -7.92 7.43 6.08
N LEU A 155 -7.03 7.46 5.08
CA LEU A 155 -5.59 7.40 5.30
C LEU A 155 -5.02 8.73 5.77
N LEU A 156 -5.38 9.85 5.15
CA LEU A 156 -4.84 11.16 5.49
C LEU A 156 -5.59 11.80 6.66
N ASP A 157 -6.88 11.98 6.58
CA ASP A 157 -7.65 12.63 7.63
C ASP A 157 -7.90 11.72 8.84
N GLY A 158 -8.18 10.44 8.61
CA GLY A 158 -8.42 9.46 9.66
C GLY A 158 -7.16 9.04 10.40
N PHE A 159 -6.15 8.58 9.67
CA PHE A 159 -4.91 8.08 10.26
C PHE A 159 -3.80 9.15 10.38
N LYS A 160 -3.91 10.31 9.74
CA LYS A 160 -2.85 11.33 9.70
C LYS A 160 -1.49 10.77 9.22
N GLU A 161 -1.51 9.87 8.22
CA GLU A 161 -0.34 9.11 7.79
C GLU A 161 0.17 9.58 6.42
N LEU A 162 1.08 10.55 6.41
CA LEU A 162 1.64 11.09 5.16
C LEU A 162 2.46 10.10 4.34
N ARG A 163 3.04 9.07 5.00
CA ARG A 163 3.88 8.08 4.31
C ARG A 163 3.09 7.22 3.33
N ILE A 164 1.77 7.29 3.34
CA ILE A 164 0.93 6.61 2.33
C ILE A 164 1.30 7.03 0.91
N HIS A 165 1.79 8.26 0.71
CA HIS A 165 2.26 8.73 -0.60
C HIS A 165 3.46 7.95 -1.14
N PHE A 166 4.12 7.14 -0.32
CA PHE A 166 5.11 6.17 -0.72
C PHE A 166 4.52 4.77 -0.93
N GLY A 167 3.22 4.58 -0.64
CA GLY A 167 2.54 3.28 -0.68
C GLY A 167 1.44 3.16 -1.72
N ILE A 168 0.71 4.24 -1.99
CA ILE A 168 -0.40 4.24 -2.92
C ILE A 168 0.08 4.52 -4.34
N ASN A 169 -0.35 3.68 -5.29
CA ASN A 169 -0.03 3.81 -6.72
C ASN A 169 -1.29 4.13 -7.51
N CYS A 170 -1.30 5.28 -8.17
CA CYS A 170 -2.42 5.75 -8.99
C CYS A 170 -2.40 5.21 -10.42
N ALA A 171 -1.76 4.07 -10.68
CA ALA A 171 -1.64 3.42 -11.97
C ALA A 171 -1.01 4.30 -13.07
N SER A 172 -0.12 5.24 -12.71
CA SER A 172 0.61 6.08 -13.67
C SER A 172 2.13 5.87 -13.61
N VAL A 173 2.83 6.22 -14.69
CA VAL A 173 4.28 6.06 -14.84
C VAL A 173 5.06 6.85 -13.80
N SER A 174 4.67 8.10 -13.52
CA SER A 174 5.37 8.96 -12.54
C SER A 174 4.95 8.74 -11.10
N CYS A 175 4.06 7.79 -10.82
CA CYS A 175 3.67 7.45 -9.44
C CYS A 175 4.78 6.68 -8.72
N VAL A 176 4.66 6.55 -7.39
CA VAL A 176 5.46 5.59 -6.62
C VAL A 176 5.26 4.17 -7.19
N ASN A 177 6.28 3.33 -7.09
CA ASN A 177 6.17 1.98 -7.65
C ASN A 177 5.12 1.14 -6.93
N LEU A 178 4.27 0.45 -7.70
CA LEU A 178 3.44 -0.61 -7.17
C LEU A 178 4.34 -1.75 -6.68
N LEU A 179 4.25 -2.11 -5.40
CA LEU A 179 5.01 -3.26 -4.90
C LEU A 179 4.49 -4.57 -5.50
N PRO A 180 5.39 -5.54 -5.79
CA PRO A 180 4.99 -6.88 -6.24
C PRO A 180 4.49 -7.76 -5.08
N THR A 181 4.39 -7.20 -3.88
CA THR A 181 3.91 -7.86 -2.66
C THR A 181 2.97 -6.92 -1.91
N PRO A 182 1.97 -7.46 -1.17
CA PRO A 182 1.10 -6.64 -0.34
C PRO A 182 1.85 -5.90 0.77
N TYR A 183 1.33 -4.75 1.19
CA TYR A 183 1.69 -4.14 2.47
C TYR A 183 1.15 -5.01 3.61
N ARG A 184 1.95 -5.22 4.64
CA ARG A 184 1.58 -6.04 5.81
C ARG A 184 1.87 -5.29 7.09
N ALA A 185 1.03 -5.45 8.11
CA ALA A 185 1.15 -4.76 9.39
C ALA A 185 2.57 -4.85 9.97
N ALA A 186 3.14 -6.07 10.02
CA ALA A 186 4.46 -6.31 10.62
C ALA A 186 5.62 -5.59 9.90
N THR A 187 5.46 -5.25 8.62
CA THR A 187 6.51 -4.65 7.78
C THR A 187 6.12 -3.30 7.19
N LEU A 188 4.96 -2.77 7.55
CA LEU A 188 4.38 -1.57 6.95
C LEU A 188 5.37 -0.41 6.86
N TYR A 189 5.93 -0.03 7.99
CA TYR A 189 6.79 1.16 8.02
C TYR A 189 8.13 0.95 7.33
N SER A 190 8.68 -0.26 7.37
CA SER A 190 9.89 -0.58 6.60
C SER A 190 9.62 -0.62 5.10
N GLN A 191 8.46 -1.14 4.67
CA GLN A 191 8.04 -1.11 3.26
C GLN A 191 7.87 0.34 2.78
N LEU A 192 7.17 1.19 3.54
CA LEU A 192 6.97 2.60 3.21
C LEU A 192 8.30 3.38 3.19
N GLU A 193 9.21 3.12 4.13
CA GLU A 193 10.53 3.74 4.14
C GLU A 193 11.36 3.37 2.91
N GLN A 194 11.42 2.07 2.57
CA GLN A 194 12.13 1.60 1.37
C GLN A 194 11.57 2.23 0.11
N GLN A 195 10.23 2.27 -0.02
CA GLN A 195 9.55 2.89 -1.15
C GLN A 195 9.83 4.39 -1.23
N GLY A 196 9.80 5.10 -0.11
CA GLY A 196 10.12 6.52 -0.03
C GLY A 196 11.55 6.81 -0.48
N ARG A 197 12.53 6.06 0.03
CA ARG A 197 13.93 6.18 -0.39
C ARG A 197 14.11 5.88 -1.87
N ALA A 198 13.52 4.79 -2.38
CA ALA A 198 13.61 4.41 -3.78
C ALA A 198 12.93 5.45 -4.70
N PHE A 199 11.78 5.97 -4.30
CA PHE A 199 11.05 7.00 -5.05
C PHE A 199 11.84 8.29 -5.14
N LEU A 200 12.36 8.79 -4.01
CA LEU A 200 13.13 10.04 -3.97
C LEU A 200 14.51 9.94 -4.63
N ALA A 201 15.07 8.73 -4.73
CA ALA A 201 16.30 8.49 -5.47
C ALA A 201 16.12 8.56 -7.00
N ASP A 202 14.90 8.40 -7.51
CA ASP A 202 14.59 8.52 -8.94
C ASP A 202 14.46 9.99 -9.34
N ARG A 203 15.47 10.47 -10.09
CA ARG A 203 15.57 11.88 -10.51
C ARG A 203 14.52 12.30 -11.52
N LYS A 204 13.82 11.36 -12.17
CA LYS A 204 12.81 11.66 -13.19
C LYS A 204 11.40 11.76 -12.62
N LYS A 205 11.15 11.19 -11.44
CA LYS A 205 9.80 11.21 -10.85
C LYS A 205 9.72 11.55 -9.37
N GLY A 206 10.83 11.42 -8.61
CA GLY A 206 10.86 11.65 -7.17
C GLY A 206 11.45 12.99 -6.78
N LEU A 207 12.76 13.12 -6.91
CA LEU A 207 13.50 14.31 -6.51
C LEU A 207 14.71 14.54 -7.43
N GLN A 208 14.87 15.78 -7.89
CA GLN A 208 16.09 16.24 -8.54
C GLN A 208 16.58 17.55 -7.88
N ILE A 209 17.88 17.66 -7.61
CA ILE A 209 18.47 18.88 -7.05
C ILE A 209 19.44 19.47 -8.08
N ASP A 210 19.13 20.65 -8.56
CA ASP A 210 20.06 21.50 -9.32
C ASP A 210 20.81 22.41 -8.33
N ARG A 211 22.08 22.02 -8.04
CA ARG A 211 22.93 22.76 -7.10
C ARG A 211 23.42 24.09 -7.68
N THR A 212 23.54 24.17 -9.00
CA THR A 212 24.03 25.36 -9.69
C THR A 212 22.93 26.41 -9.81
N GLY A 213 21.73 26.00 -10.27
CA GLY A 213 20.56 26.88 -10.36
C GLY A 213 19.86 27.08 -9.01
N LYS A 214 20.29 26.40 -7.97
CA LYS A 214 19.65 26.40 -6.64
C LYS A 214 18.14 26.08 -6.70
N VAL A 215 17.80 25.00 -7.41
CA VAL A 215 16.41 24.53 -7.54
C VAL A 215 16.29 23.10 -7.03
N VAL A 216 15.26 22.84 -6.25
CA VAL A 216 14.81 21.49 -5.86
C VAL A 216 13.55 21.18 -6.63
N TYR A 217 13.64 20.22 -7.55
CA TYR A 217 12.48 19.70 -8.29
C TYR A 217 11.89 18.50 -7.56
N LEU A 218 10.66 18.64 -7.10
CA LEU A 218 9.91 17.57 -6.43
C LEU A 218 8.92 16.90 -7.37
N SER A 219 8.58 15.65 -7.08
CA SER A 219 7.42 15.01 -7.70
C SER A 219 6.16 15.87 -7.52
N GLN A 220 5.29 15.87 -8.53
CA GLN A 220 3.99 16.55 -8.41
C GLN A 220 3.06 15.92 -7.36
N VAL A 221 3.33 14.71 -6.88
CA VAL A 221 2.62 14.12 -5.74
C VAL A 221 2.61 15.09 -4.55
N PHE A 222 3.75 15.73 -4.27
CA PHE A 222 3.86 16.72 -3.19
C PHE A 222 3.09 18.04 -3.46
N LYS A 223 2.80 18.34 -4.73
CA LYS A 223 1.97 19.48 -5.13
C LYS A 223 0.49 19.14 -5.04
N PHE A 224 0.09 17.95 -5.49
CA PHE A 224 -1.31 17.53 -5.51
C PHE A 224 -1.91 17.51 -4.11
N ASP A 225 -1.12 17.10 -3.12
CA ASP A 225 -1.56 17.02 -1.73
C ASP A 225 -0.83 17.98 -0.79
N ARG A 226 -0.45 19.13 -1.30
CA ARG A 226 0.28 20.17 -0.55
C ARG A 226 -0.38 20.50 0.79
N LYS A 227 -1.70 20.54 0.83
CA LYS A 227 -2.47 20.86 2.04
C LYS A 227 -2.10 19.93 3.21
N HIS A 228 -2.02 18.63 2.98
CA HIS A 228 -1.69 17.67 4.03
C HIS A 228 -0.19 17.70 4.38
N PHE A 229 0.69 17.86 3.39
CA PHE A 229 2.12 18.03 3.67
C PHE A 229 2.40 19.26 4.52
N ASP A 230 1.76 20.39 4.24
CA ASP A 230 1.91 21.61 5.03
C ASP A 230 1.33 21.43 6.45
N ALA A 231 0.15 20.84 6.58
CA ALA A 231 -0.53 20.68 7.86
C ALA A 231 0.09 19.64 8.80
N LEU A 232 0.57 18.52 8.26
CA LEU A 232 1.02 17.36 9.04
C LEU A 232 2.52 17.15 9.01
N GLY A 233 3.19 17.60 7.94
CA GLY A 233 4.62 17.34 7.68
C GLY A 233 5.54 18.56 7.83
N GLY A 234 5.00 19.73 8.12
CA GLY A 234 5.79 20.96 8.11
C GLY A 234 6.30 21.32 6.71
N GLY A 235 5.56 20.92 5.67
CA GLY A 235 5.89 21.08 4.27
C GLY A 235 6.62 19.87 3.66
N ALA A 236 6.52 19.75 2.34
CA ALA A 236 7.07 18.61 1.59
C ALA A 236 8.58 18.42 1.82
N LEU A 237 9.38 19.49 1.81
CA LEU A 237 10.83 19.41 2.05
C LEU A 237 11.17 18.85 3.44
N THR A 238 10.43 19.27 4.47
CA THR A 238 10.62 18.76 5.83
C THR A 238 10.27 17.27 5.89
N PHE A 239 9.15 16.90 5.28
CA PHE A 239 8.68 15.51 5.26
C PHE A 239 9.67 14.55 4.59
N ILE A 240 10.31 14.94 3.47
CA ILE A 240 11.20 14.03 2.73
C ILE A 240 12.59 13.88 3.35
N LYS A 241 13.05 14.82 4.17
CA LYS A 241 14.42 14.82 4.73
C LYS A 241 14.90 13.48 5.31
N PRO A 242 14.11 12.74 6.10
CA PRO A 242 14.55 11.46 6.69
C PRO A 242 14.89 10.39 5.66
N TYR A 243 14.37 10.52 4.44
CA TYR A 243 14.53 9.54 3.37
C TYR A 243 15.71 9.84 2.45
N LEU A 244 16.32 11.01 2.58
CA LEU A 244 17.37 11.47 1.69
C LEU A 244 18.77 11.02 2.14
N PRO A 245 19.71 10.82 1.20
CA PRO A 245 21.13 10.75 1.49
C PRO A 245 21.61 12.01 2.22
N SER A 246 22.65 11.88 3.06
CA SER A 246 23.20 13.00 3.86
C SER A 246 23.56 14.23 3.02
N ALA A 247 24.15 14.03 1.82
CA ALA A 247 24.54 15.11 0.92
C ALA A 247 23.34 15.92 0.37
N ASP A 248 22.21 15.27 0.10
CA ASP A 248 21.00 15.96 -0.37
C ASP A 248 20.24 16.61 0.78
N ARG A 249 20.25 15.95 1.94
CA ARG A 249 19.70 16.54 3.18
C ARG A 249 20.42 17.85 3.54
N ALA A 250 21.75 17.87 3.48
CA ALA A 250 22.54 19.05 3.76
C ALA A 250 22.18 20.24 2.84
N VAL A 251 21.84 19.96 1.58
CA VAL A 251 21.38 21.00 0.63
C VAL A 251 20.07 21.62 1.09
N ILE A 252 19.11 20.79 1.51
CA ILE A 252 17.81 21.25 1.99
C ILE A 252 17.96 22.02 3.31
N ASP A 253 18.83 21.55 4.21
CA ASP A 253 19.07 22.19 5.50
C ASP A 253 19.77 23.53 5.36
N ALA A 254 20.67 23.69 4.38
CA ALA A 254 21.32 24.97 4.09
C ALA A 254 20.34 26.04 3.60
N GLY A 255 19.20 25.64 3.02
CA GLY A 255 18.19 26.57 2.49
C GLY A 255 18.65 27.34 1.24
N GLY A 256 17.89 28.35 0.86
CA GLY A 256 18.20 29.21 -0.30
C GLY A 256 17.97 28.57 -1.66
N TYR A 257 17.19 27.48 -1.72
CA TYR A 257 16.74 26.82 -2.93
C TYR A 257 15.27 27.15 -3.19
N THR A 258 14.92 27.38 -4.46
CA THR A 258 13.52 27.42 -4.89
C THR A 258 12.99 26.01 -5.06
N VAL A 259 11.69 25.83 -4.85
CA VAL A 259 11.02 24.54 -5.06
C VAL A 259 10.18 24.60 -6.33
N GLU A 260 10.48 23.72 -7.25
CA GLU A 260 9.71 23.48 -8.47
C GLU A 260 9.26 22.04 -8.54
N TYR A 261 8.52 21.68 -9.58
CA TYR A 261 7.97 20.34 -9.72
C TYR A 261 8.38 19.70 -11.04
N LEU A 262 8.75 18.41 -10.97
CA LEU A 262 9.03 17.58 -12.15
C LEU A 262 7.77 17.45 -13.00
N ASP A 263 7.95 17.18 -14.29
CA ASP A 263 6.86 16.77 -15.14
C ASP A 263 6.26 15.45 -14.65
N TYR A 264 4.94 15.30 -14.81
CA TYR A 264 4.24 14.12 -14.37
C TYR A 264 3.64 13.36 -15.55
N ASP A 265 4.19 12.18 -15.80
CA ASP A 265 3.70 11.28 -16.84
C ASP A 265 2.49 10.49 -16.32
N TRP A 266 1.31 10.89 -16.79
CA TRP A 266 0.03 10.24 -16.48
C TRP A 266 -0.26 8.98 -17.30
N LYS A 267 0.65 8.59 -18.23
CA LYS A 267 0.50 7.33 -18.98
C LYS A 267 0.36 6.16 -18.00
N ALA A 268 -0.53 5.22 -18.32
CA ALA A 268 -0.73 4.05 -17.47
C ALA A 268 0.57 3.24 -17.33
N ASN A 269 0.83 2.74 -16.14
CA ASN A 269 1.92 1.82 -15.82
C ASN A 269 1.69 0.43 -16.42
N ASP A 270 1.37 0.38 -17.69
CA ASP A 270 1.01 -0.82 -18.44
C ASP A 270 2.21 -1.39 -19.17
N THR A 271 2.41 -2.71 -19.13
CA THR A 271 3.50 -3.40 -19.83
C THR A 271 3.48 -3.17 -21.34
N LYS A 272 2.32 -2.88 -21.95
CA LYS A 272 2.24 -2.50 -23.38
C LYS A 272 3.02 -1.24 -23.73
N ASN A 273 3.35 -0.41 -22.75
CA ASN A 273 4.08 0.84 -22.91
C ASN A 273 5.60 0.68 -22.71
N VAL A 274 6.08 -0.53 -22.43
CA VAL A 274 7.52 -0.85 -22.31
C VAL A 274 8.13 -0.95 -23.71
N HIS A 275 9.17 -0.17 -23.97
CA HIS A 275 9.87 -0.11 -25.25
C HIS A 275 11.34 -0.49 -25.09
#